data_1efdf826e73485d0c283b8b4eb6fd12a
#
_entry.id   1efdf826e73485d0c283b8b4eb6fd12a
#
_cell.length_a   1.000
_cell.length_b   1.000
_cell.length_c   1.000
_cell.angle_alpha   90.00
_cell.angle_beta   90.00
_cell.angle_gamma   90.00
#
_symmetry.space_group_name_H-M   'P 1'
#
loop_
_entity.id
_entity.type
_entity.pdbx_description
1 polymer ?
#
loop_
_entity_poly.entity_id
_entity_poly.type
_entity_poly.pdbx_seq_one_letter_code
_entity_poly.pdbx_strand_id
1 'polypeptide(L)'
;MPTVVDASDGTERVGRLDMHIDHNGVSADRLGAVAWRKSQASNPSGDCVEVAPLSTGEIAVRNSRDPHGPALIYTRAEIAAFIAGAKDGEFDDLVV
;
A
#
# COMPACT_ATOMS: atom_id res chain seq x y z
N MET A 1 -19.37 -15.40 -11.27
CA MET A 1 -19.01 -15.49 -10.55
C MET A 1 -18.88 -15.02 -10.01
N PRO A 2 -19.14 -14.84 -10.28
CA PRO A 2 -18.84 -14.70 -9.70
C PRO A 2 -19.00 -14.09 -9.25
N THR A 3 -19.30 -14.61 -10.02
CA THR A 3 -19.20 -14.47 -9.31
C THR A 3 -19.32 -13.93 -8.81
N VAL A 4 -19.75 -14.36 -9.55
CA VAL A 4 -19.66 -14.21 -8.77
C VAL A 4 -19.79 -13.66 -8.39
N VAL A 5 -20.16 -13.81 -8.93
CA VAL A 5 -20.07 -13.64 -8.27
C VAL A 5 -20.15 -13.14 -8.08
N ASP A 6 -20.43 -13.20 -8.59
CA ASP A 6 -20.26 -13.08 -8.12
C ASP A 6 -20.34 -12.38 -8.05
N ALA A 7 -21.10 -12.77 -8.77
CA ALA A 7 -20.87 -12.63 -8.34
C ALA A 7 -20.94 -12.14 -8.26
N SER A 8 -21.36 -12.21 -8.69
CA SER A 8 -21.09 -12.11 -8.29
C SER A 8 -21.19 -11.62 -8.07
N ASP A 9 -21.80 -11.79 -8.58
CA ASP A 9 -21.60 -11.68 -8.05
C ASP A 9 -21.64 -11.11 -7.62
N GLY A 10 -22.14 -11.35 -8.39
CA GLY A 10 -21.87 -11.23 -7.74
C GLY A 10 -22.01 -10.80 -7.09
N THR A 11 -22.36 -10.70 -7.12
CA THR A 11 -22.17 -10.54 -6.27
C THR A 11 -22.13 -10.39 -5.40
N GLU A 12 -22.35 -10.43 -5.42
CA GLU A 12 -22.02 -10.37 -4.48
C GLU A 12 -21.66 -10.17 -3.81
N ARG A 13 -21.58 -10.04 -3.65
CA ARG A 13 -21.18 -9.70 -2.78
C ARG A 13 -21.05 -9.08 -2.10
N VAL A 14 -21.28 -8.79 -2.03
CA VAL A 14 -21.04 -8.09 -1.23
C VAL A 14 -20.69 -7.64 -0.42
N GLY A 15 -20.71 -7.44 -0.06
CA GLY A 15 -20.32 -6.92 0.67
C GLY A 15 -19.56 -6.85 1.21
N ARG A 16 -19.23 -7.07 1.48
CA ARG A 16 -18.37 -6.96 1.94
C ARG A 16 -17.41 -7.12 1.77
N LEU A 17 -17.30 -7.38 1.46
CA LEU A 17 -16.42 -7.60 1.21
C LEU A 17 -15.11 -7.55 1.17
N ASP A 18 -14.58 -8.10 1.17
CA ASP A 18 -13.28 -8.02 0.97
C ASP A 18 -12.88 -6.85 0.26
N MET A 19 -12.99 -5.75 0.97
CA MET A 19 -12.82 -4.45 0.43
C MET A 19 -11.38 -4.05 0.21
N HIS A 20 -10.46 -4.67 0.95
CA HIS A 20 -9.06 -4.25 0.83
C HIS A 20 -8.48 -4.55 -0.56
N ILE A 21 -9.01 -5.53 -1.26
CA ILE A 21 -8.54 -5.82 -2.62
C ILE A 21 -8.73 -4.62 -3.54
N ASP A 22 -9.83 -3.90 -3.32
CA ASP A 22 -10.16 -2.76 -4.17
C ASP A 22 -9.31 -1.55 -3.91
N HIS A 23 -8.57 -1.54 -2.82
CA HIS A 23 -7.76 -0.37 -2.46
C HIS A 23 -6.41 -0.33 -3.16
N ASN A 24 -5.93 -1.47 -3.63
CA ASN A 24 -4.59 -1.50 -4.23
C ASN A 24 -4.59 -0.74 -5.54
N GLY A 25 -3.75 0.30 -5.62
CA GLY A 25 -3.65 1.13 -6.80
C GLY A 25 -4.62 2.29 -6.84
N VAL A 26 -5.49 2.44 -5.83
CA VAL A 26 -6.40 3.59 -5.81
C VAL A 26 -5.64 4.84 -5.43
N SER A 27 -6.22 6.00 -5.74
CA SER A 27 -5.65 7.28 -5.32
C SER A 27 -5.43 7.27 -3.81
N ALA A 28 -4.27 7.74 -3.38
CA ALA A 28 -3.94 7.85 -1.96
C ALA A 28 -4.96 8.68 -1.20
N ASP A 29 -5.61 9.65 -1.88
CA ASP A 29 -6.64 10.47 -1.27
C ASP A 29 -7.82 9.66 -0.77
N ARG A 30 -8.06 8.50 -1.36
CA ARG A 30 -9.21 7.67 -0.99
C ARG A 30 -9.01 6.90 0.30
N LEU A 31 -7.81 6.92 0.82
CA LEU A 31 -7.51 6.24 2.08
C LEU A 31 -7.89 7.09 3.30
N GLY A 32 -8.27 8.35 3.08
CA GLY A 32 -8.67 9.23 4.17
C GLY A 32 -7.47 9.75 4.94
N ALA A 33 -7.71 10.05 6.21
CA ALA A 33 -6.69 10.67 7.06
C ALA A 33 -5.79 9.58 7.66
N VAL A 34 -4.78 9.17 6.90
CA VAL A 34 -3.79 8.21 7.39
C VAL A 34 -2.48 8.95 7.68
N ALA A 35 -1.68 8.39 8.57
CA ALA A 35 -0.44 9.02 9.01
C ALA A 35 0.71 8.60 8.11
N TRP A 36 0.88 9.29 7.01
CA TRP A 36 2.00 9.05 6.10
C TRP A 36 3.32 9.44 6.76
N ARG A 37 4.31 8.60 6.61
CA ARG A 37 5.65 8.94 7.09
C ARG A 37 6.71 8.44 6.12
N LYS A 38 7.85 9.09 6.16
CA LYS A 38 8.99 8.77 5.33
C LYS A 38 10.21 8.58 6.22
N SER A 39 11.23 7.93 5.68
CA SER A 39 12.50 7.76 6.38
C SER A 39 13.17 9.12 6.61
N GLN A 40 13.85 9.27 7.73
CA GLN A 40 14.70 10.43 7.98
C GLN A 40 15.88 10.49 7.02
N ALA A 41 16.20 9.38 6.38
CA ALA A 41 17.23 9.33 5.35
C ALA A 41 16.77 9.97 4.04
N SER A 42 15.48 10.28 3.93
CA SER A 42 14.93 10.87 2.72
C SER A 42 15.43 12.28 2.50
N ASN A 43 15.51 12.64 1.23
CA ASN A 43 15.93 13.97 0.83
C ASN A 43 14.90 15.00 1.30
N PRO A 44 15.35 16.13 1.91
CA PRO A 44 14.41 17.18 2.33
C PRO A 44 13.57 17.76 1.20
N SER A 45 14.01 17.64 -0.05
CA SER A 45 13.24 18.13 -1.19
C SER A 45 12.02 17.26 -1.52
N GLY A 46 11.86 16.13 -0.85
CA GLY A 46 10.62 15.37 -0.97
C GLY A 46 10.65 14.16 -1.90
N ASP A 47 11.81 13.76 -2.38
CA ASP A 47 11.93 12.58 -3.24
C ASP A 47 11.95 11.33 -2.37
N CYS A 48 10.78 10.91 -1.89
CA CYS A 48 10.69 9.90 -0.85
C CYS A 48 9.65 8.84 -1.17
N VAL A 49 9.82 7.69 -0.56
CA VAL A 49 8.76 6.70 -0.43
C VAL A 49 8.08 6.95 0.91
N GLU A 50 6.77 7.02 0.91
CA GLU A 50 6.00 7.21 2.14
C GLU A 50 5.14 6.00 2.42
N VAL A 51 5.02 5.68 3.70
CA VAL A 51 4.25 4.52 4.16
C VAL A 51 3.28 4.95 5.24
N ALA A 52 2.16 4.26 5.34
CA ALA A 52 1.17 4.56 6.36
C ALA A 52 0.46 3.29 6.80
N PRO A 53 0.27 3.11 8.12
CA PRO A 53 -0.54 1.98 8.60
C PRO A 53 -2.01 2.30 8.38
N LEU A 54 -2.77 1.30 7.95
CA LEU A 54 -4.20 1.42 7.78
C LEU A 54 -4.92 0.76 8.93
N SER A 55 -6.17 1.14 9.16
CA SER A 55 -6.97 0.57 10.23
C SER A 55 -7.21 -0.92 10.06
N THR A 56 -7.08 -1.42 8.84
CA THR A 56 -7.22 -2.84 8.53
C THR A 56 -6.02 -3.68 8.97
N GLY A 57 -4.92 -3.02 9.32
CA GLY A 57 -3.65 -3.69 9.60
C GLY A 57 -2.74 -3.79 8.38
N GLU A 58 -3.24 -3.37 7.23
CA GLU A 58 -2.42 -3.31 6.02
C GLU A 58 -1.55 -2.06 6.04
N ILE A 59 -0.58 -2.01 5.12
CA ILE A 59 0.33 -0.88 5.01
C ILE A 59 0.19 -0.30 3.61
N ALA A 60 -0.03 1.01 3.53
CA ALA A 60 -0.10 1.71 2.27
C ALA A 60 1.27 2.31 1.95
N VAL A 61 1.63 2.31 0.67
CA VAL A 61 2.90 2.87 0.19
C VAL A 61 2.58 3.80 -0.98
N ARG A 62 3.16 4.98 -0.97
CA ARG A 62 2.95 5.94 -2.07
C ARG A 62 4.26 6.65 -2.41
N ASN A 63 4.27 7.25 -3.60
CA ASN A 63 5.35 8.10 -4.07
C ASN A 63 5.08 9.53 -3.59
N SER A 64 6.01 10.10 -2.83
CA SER A 64 5.82 11.45 -2.31
C SER A 64 5.78 12.53 -3.40
N ARG A 65 6.33 12.23 -4.57
CA ARG A 65 6.29 13.15 -5.71
C ARG A 65 4.93 13.16 -6.39
N ASP A 66 4.07 12.20 -6.04
CA ASP A 66 2.72 12.08 -6.59
C ASP A 66 1.78 11.70 -5.44
N PRO A 67 1.61 12.61 -4.47
CA PRO A 67 0.91 12.25 -3.22
C PRO A 67 -0.58 11.97 -3.41
N HIS A 68 -1.16 12.40 -4.52
CA HIS A 68 -2.57 12.11 -4.84
C HIS A 68 -2.69 10.94 -5.81
N GLY A 69 -1.57 10.37 -6.21
CA GLY A 69 -1.52 9.25 -7.14
C GLY A 69 -1.84 7.93 -6.47
N PRO A 70 -1.54 6.83 -7.16
CA PRO A 70 -1.91 5.51 -6.65
C PRO A 70 -1.15 5.16 -5.38
N ALA A 71 -1.84 4.48 -4.47
CA ALA A 71 -1.24 3.88 -3.29
C ALA A 71 -1.26 2.36 -3.45
N LEU A 72 -0.15 1.73 -3.13
CA LEU A 72 -0.05 0.27 -3.13
C LEU A 72 -0.35 -0.23 -1.73
N ILE A 73 -1.15 -1.28 -1.63
CA ILE A 73 -1.60 -1.78 -0.33
C ILE A 73 -0.98 -3.16 -0.13
N TYR A 74 -0.25 -3.29 0.95
CA TYR A 74 0.45 -4.53 1.28
C TYR A 74 -0.01 -5.06 2.63
N THR A 75 0.06 -6.37 2.78
CA THR A 75 -0.17 -6.99 4.08
C THR A 75 1.00 -6.71 5.01
N ARG A 76 0.75 -6.85 6.31
CA ARG A 76 1.83 -6.71 7.30
C ARG A 76 2.95 -7.70 7.03
N ALA A 77 2.60 -8.94 6.66
CA ALA A 77 3.61 -9.96 6.40
C ALA A 77 4.49 -9.59 5.21
N GLU A 78 3.89 -9.02 4.16
CA GLU A 78 4.66 -8.59 3.00
C GLU A 78 5.63 -7.48 3.35
N ILE A 79 5.17 -6.50 4.11
CA ILE A 79 6.04 -5.38 4.51
C ILE A 79 7.11 -5.87 5.49
N ALA A 80 6.77 -6.77 6.41
CA ALA A 80 7.76 -7.34 7.33
C ALA A 80 8.88 -8.04 6.57
N ALA A 81 8.52 -8.82 5.55
CA ALA A 81 9.52 -9.50 4.72
C ALA A 81 10.38 -8.51 3.95
N PHE A 82 9.76 -7.47 3.41
CA PHE A 82 10.49 -6.42 2.69
C PHE A 82 11.50 -5.72 3.61
N ILE A 83 11.07 -5.37 4.81
CA ILE A 83 11.95 -4.71 5.77
C ILE A 83 13.13 -5.63 6.13
N ALA A 84 12.85 -6.90 6.38
CA ALA A 84 13.90 -7.86 6.72
C ALA A 84 14.91 -7.98 5.58
N GLY A 85 14.43 -8.09 4.35
CA GLY A 85 15.31 -8.17 3.20
C GLY A 85 16.14 -6.90 3.01
N ALA A 86 15.52 -5.74 3.22
CA ALA A 86 16.23 -4.46 3.12
C ALA A 86 17.34 -4.36 4.17
N LYS A 87 17.06 -4.79 5.38
CA LYS A 87 18.07 -4.78 6.45
C LYS A 87 19.23 -5.70 6.14
N ASP A 88 18.96 -6.78 5.42
CA ASP A 88 20.00 -7.74 5.03
C ASP A 88 20.77 -7.30 3.78
N GLY A 89 20.45 -6.17 3.21
CA GLY A 89 21.13 -5.65 2.02
C GLY A 89 20.71 -6.33 0.73
N GLU A 90 19.58 -7.06 0.72
CA GLU A 90 19.20 -7.84 -0.45
C GLU A 90 18.85 -6.98 -1.66
N PHE A 91 18.53 -5.72 -1.44
CA PHE A 91 18.14 -4.81 -2.51
C PHE A 91 19.16 -3.71 -2.77
N ASP A 92 20.31 -3.77 -2.12
CA ASP A 92 21.29 -2.69 -2.21
C ASP A 92 21.81 -2.49 -3.63
N ASP A 93 21.87 -3.55 -4.43
CA ASP A 93 22.35 -3.46 -5.81
C ASP A 93 21.44 -2.63 -6.69
N LEU A 94 20.20 -2.36 -6.25
CA LEU A 94 19.28 -1.53 -7.04
C LEU A 94 19.71 -0.06 -7.07
N VAL A 95 20.55 0.37 -6.15
CA VAL A 95 20.90 1.79 -6.00
C VAL A 95 22.40 2.04 -6.06
N VAL A 96 23.13 1.12 -6.62
CA VAL A 96 24.59 1.28 -6.79
C VAL A 96 24.97 1.66 -8.21
#